data_b2c69fe03983017aaf20a8b34ee610bc
#
_entry.id   b2c69fe03983017aaf20a8b34ee610bc
#
_cell.length_a   1.000
_cell.length_b   1.000
_cell.length_c   1.000
_cell.angle_alpha   90.00
_cell.angle_beta   90.00
_cell.angle_gamma   90.00
#
_symmetry.space_group_name_H-M   'P 1'
#
loop_
_entity.id
_entity.type
_entity.pdbx_description
1 polymer ?
#
loop_
_entity_poly.entity_id
_entity_poly.type
_entity_poly.pdbx_seq_one_letter_code
_entity_poly.pdbx_strand_id
1 'polypeptide(L)'
;MLGKMVLHYLILEEIGRGSMGVVFKAQDTVNNRLVALKIVAEKLVNDPQMLRRFEREGAAASSLHHPNICTVYESGEWHGRPYLALELLQGKTHDEHLAAGPLPFATLIDIAIGVTSALEATHAIGVIHRDIKPANLFLTVAGQVKVLDFGLAKIRMPQRPLGPDAPTMAMFTTSRGLMIGTLPYMSIEQVRSEPLDGRSDLYSFGVVLYELATGELPVQGAPQLPLPPGMGPILAKMTAVDPARRYQTAREAREAFERCASGRASFEHRAL
;
A
#
# COMPACT_ATOMS: atom_id res chain seq x y z
N MET A 1 -21.10 12.52 13.50
CA MET A 1 -20.24 13.71 13.28
C MET A 1 -20.68 14.54 12.06
N LEU A 2 -21.62 14.06 11.26
CA LEU A 2 -22.12 14.76 10.06
C LEU A 2 -22.63 16.18 10.40
N GLY A 3 -22.28 17.16 9.57
CA GLY A 3 -22.62 18.58 9.76
C GLY A 3 -21.87 19.30 10.87
N LYS A 4 -20.92 18.63 11.57
CA LYS A 4 -20.11 19.25 12.63
C LYS A 4 -18.77 19.72 12.09
N MET A 5 -18.22 20.73 12.77
CA MET A 5 -16.84 21.19 12.52
C MET A 5 -15.85 20.35 13.33
N VAL A 6 -14.78 19.95 12.67
CA VAL A 6 -13.53 19.45 13.27
C VAL A 6 -12.46 20.47 12.91
N LEU A 7 -12.10 21.34 13.87
CA LEU A 7 -11.30 22.53 13.58
C LEU A 7 -11.98 23.36 12.45
N HIS A 8 -11.31 23.53 11.32
CA HIS A 8 -11.84 24.24 10.15
C HIS A 8 -12.40 23.29 9.06
N TYR A 9 -12.55 21.98 9.37
CA TYR A 9 -13.11 21.00 8.45
C TYR A 9 -14.59 20.74 8.74
N LEU A 10 -15.49 21.09 7.82
CA LEU A 10 -16.91 20.74 7.90
C LEU A 10 -17.11 19.30 7.43
N ILE A 11 -17.56 18.42 8.30
CA ILE A 11 -17.79 17.00 7.99
C ILE A 11 -19.05 16.85 7.15
N LEU A 12 -18.88 16.30 5.94
CA LEU A 12 -19.97 16.11 4.97
C LEU A 12 -20.51 14.68 4.96
N GLU A 13 -19.59 13.67 4.99
CA GLU A 13 -19.94 12.27 4.81
C GLU A 13 -18.88 11.37 5.47
N GLU A 14 -19.26 10.19 5.98
CA GLU A 14 -18.33 9.13 6.36
C GLU A 14 -18.06 8.27 5.13
N ILE A 15 -16.81 8.23 4.65
CA ILE A 15 -16.39 7.51 3.44
C ILE A 15 -15.60 6.23 3.74
N GLY A 16 -15.22 6.01 5.00
CA GLY A 16 -14.53 4.78 5.38
C GLY A 16 -14.38 4.64 6.89
N ARG A 17 -14.44 3.40 7.35
CA ARG A 17 -14.22 3.04 8.76
C ARG A 17 -13.40 1.78 8.87
N GLY A 18 -12.34 1.84 9.67
CA GLY A 18 -11.45 0.71 9.89
C GLY A 18 -10.91 0.65 11.31
N SER A 19 -10.04 -0.30 11.55
CA SER A 19 -9.41 -0.50 12.86
C SER A 19 -8.50 0.66 13.29
N MET A 20 -8.03 1.48 12.34
CA MET A 20 -7.15 2.63 12.58
C MET A 20 -7.93 3.93 12.82
N GLY A 21 -9.21 3.98 12.49
CA GLY A 21 -10.01 5.18 12.64
C GLY A 21 -11.14 5.28 11.64
N VAL A 22 -11.60 6.51 11.44
CA VAL A 22 -12.69 6.84 10.53
C VAL A 22 -12.20 7.89 9.54
N VAL A 23 -12.58 7.74 8.29
CA VAL A 23 -12.29 8.68 7.22
C VAL A 23 -13.58 9.38 6.80
N PHE A 24 -13.56 10.70 6.80
CA PHE A 24 -14.69 11.53 6.40
C PHE A 24 -14.34 12.33 5.14
N LYS A 25 -15.30 12.48 4.26
CA LYS A 25 -15.29 13.57 3.28
C LYS A 25 -15.60 14.85 4.03
N ALA A 26 -14.77 15.85 3.91
CA ALA A 26 -14.92 17.13 4.59
C ALA A 26 -14.62 18.31 3.67
N GLN A 27 -15.21 19.46 3.97
CA GLN A 27 -14.89 20.75 3.35
C GLN A 27 -13.83 21.44 4.23
N ASP A 28 -12.65 21.64 3.71
CA ASP A 28 -11.66 22.57 4.25
C ASP A 28 -12.13 23.99 3.98
N THR A 29 -12.62 24.65 5.01
CA THR A 29 -13.25 26.00 4.89
C THR A 29 -12.22 27.12 4.76
N VAL A 30 -10.95 26.87 5.12
CA VAL A 30 -9.86 27.83 4.99
C VAL A 30 -9.33 27.85 3.54
N ASN A 31 -9.08 26.65 2.97
CA ASN A 31 -8.52 26.52 1.63
C ASN A 31 -9.60 26.29 0.55
N ASN A 32 -10.87 26.27 0.92
CA ASN A 32 -12.05 26.08 0.05
C ASN A 32 -11.92 24.85 -0.88
N ARG A 33 -11.53 23.69 -0.31
CA ARG A 33 -11.36 22.43 -1.04
C ARG A 33 -12.00 21.27 -0.30
N LEU A 34 -12.35 20.20 -1.03
CA LEU A 34 -12.75 18.92 -0.44
C LEU A 34 -11.52 18.10 -0.06
N VAL A 35 -11.57 17.43 1.10
CA VAL A 35 -10.51 16.59 1.63
C VAL A 35 -11.07 15.28 2.17
N ALA A 36 -10.22 14.26 2.26
CA ALA A 36 -10.47 13.08 3.07
C ALA A 36 -9.84 13.30 4.45
N LEU A 37 -10.67 13.51 5.47
CA LEU A 37 -10.23 13.73 6.85
C LEU A 37 -10.21 12.41 7.61
N LYS A 38 -9.02 11.87 7.86
CA LYS A 38 -8.79 10.64 8.61
C LYS A 38 -8.56 10.97 10.08
N ILE A 39 -9.44 10.53 10.97
CA ILE A 39 -9.32 10.70 12.43
C ILE A 39 -8.96 9.35 13.04
N VAL A 40 -7.84 9.30 13.76
CA VAL A 40 -7.33 8.08 14.39
C VAL A 40 -8.27 7.62 15.50
N ALA A 41 -8.45 6.30 15.63
CA ALA A 41 -9.30 5.70 16.64
C ALA A 41 -8.74 5.97 18.05
N GLU A 42 -9.60 6.34 19.01
CA GLU A 42 -9.24 6.69 20.39
C GLU A 42 -8.41 5.60 21.09
N LYS A 43 -8.74 4.32 20.87
CA LYS A 43 -7.99 3.18 21.41
C LYS A 43 -6.50 3.12 21.01
N LEU A 44 -6.13 3.87 19.99
CA LEU A 44 -4.76 3.93 19.47
C LEU A 44 -3.98 5.14 20.03
N VAL A 45 -4.65 6.06 20.71
CA VAL A 45 -4.06 7.31 21.26
C VAL A 45 -3.33 7.08 22.58
N ASN A 46 -3.62 5.99 23.30
CA ASN A 46 -3.08 5.70 24.62
C ASN A 46 -1.59 5.29 24.61
N ASP A 47 -0.93 5.24 23.45
CA ASP A 47 0.49 4.95 23.33
C ASP A 47 1.27 6.21 22.88
N PRO A 48 2.04 6.87 23.79
CA PRO A 48 2.81 8.06 23.45
C PRO A 48 3.91 7.86 22.41
N GLN A 49 4.42 6.62 22.27
CA GLN A 49 5.40 6.32 21.21
C GLN A 49 4.72 6.30 19.84
N MET A 50 3.48 5.90 19.83
CA MET A 50 2.60 5.87 18.68
C MET A 50 2.33 7.27 18.14
N LEU A 51 1.94 8.19 19.00
CA LEU A 51 1.68 9.60 18.65
C LEU A 51 2.92 10.24 18.01
N ARG A 52 4.10 10.14 18.66
CA ARG A 52 5.35 10.69 18.14
C ARG A 52 5.76 10.11 16.78
N ARG A 53 5.45 8.82 16.53
CA ARG A 53 5.70 8.20 15.21
C ARG A 53 4.73 8.71 14.15
N PHE A 54 3.45 8.81 14.51
CA PHE A 54 2.41 9.36 13.63
C PHE A 54 2.75 10.80 13.18
N GLU A 55 3.14 11.67 14.13
CA GLU A 55 3.55 13.04 13.84
C GLU A 55 4.77 13.10 12.90
N ARG A 56 5.81 12.30 13.19
CA ARG A 56 7.03 12.26 12.37
C ARG A 56 6.77 11.72 10.98
N GLU A 57 5.99 10.66 10.87
CA GLU A 57 5.65 10.02 9.59
C GLU A 57 4.65 10.87 8.80
N GLY A 58 3.69 11.51 9.47
CA GLY A 58 2.80 12.50 8.87
C GLY A 58 3.54 13.71 8.32
N ALA A 59 4.53 14.23 9.05
CA ALA A 59 5.38 15.33 8.59
C ALA A 59 6.24 14.93 7.38
N ALA A 60 6.83 13.73 7.39
CA ALA A 60 7.59 13.22 6.25
C ALA A 60 6.71 13.00 5.01
N ALA A 61 5.50 12.46 5.20
CA ALA A 61 4.53 12.28 4.11
C ALA A 61 4.03 13.61 3.53
N SER A 62 3.86 14.64 4.38
CA SER A 62 3.43 15.99 3.94
C SER A 62 4.47 16.70 3.07
N SER A 63 5.75 16.36 3.22
CA SER A 63 6.83 16.93 2.40
C SER A 63 6.95 16.27 1.03
N LEU A 64 6.29 15.13 0.81
CA LEU A 64 6.44 14.33 -0.40
C LEU A 64 5.30 14.61 -1.39
N HIS A 65 5.63 15.29 -2.49
CA HIS A 65 4.71 15.54 -3.59
C HIS A 65 5.05 14.59 -4.75
N HIS A 66 4.21 13.59 -4.99
CA HIS A 66 4.42 12.64 -6.07
C HIS A 66 3.06 12.22 -6.70
N PRO A 67 2.97 12.10 -8.03
CA PRO A 67 1.70 11.79 -8.70
C PRO A 67 1.06 10.49 -8.23
N ASN A 68 1.85 9.50 -7.82
CA ASN A 68 1.38 8.19 -7.37
C ASN A 68 1.33 8.04 -5.83
N ILE A 69 1.40 9.13 -5.08
CA ILE A 69 1.23 9.15 -3.63
C ILE A 69 0.02 10.00 -3.29
N CYS A 70 -0.83 9.53 -2.36
CA CYS A 70 -1.92 10.34 -1.83
C CYS A 70 -1.34 11.52 -1.05
N THR A 71 -1.67 12.73 -1.46
CA THR A 71 -1.12 13.95 -0.84
C THR A 71 -1.66 14.12 0.58
N VAL A 72 -0.76 14.36 1.54
CA VAL A 72 -1.11 14.79 2.89
C VAL A 72 -1.06 16.31 2.92
N TYR A 73 -2.19 16.95 3.10
CA TYR A 73 -2.27 18.41 3.16
C TYR A 73 -1.93 18.97 4.54
N GLU A 74 -2.38 18.28 5.58
CA GLU A 74 -2.19 18.71 6.96
C GLU A 74 -2.22 17.50 7.90
N SER A 75 -1.45 17.56 8.96
CA SER A 75 -1.51 16.64 10.11
C SER A 75 -1.62 17.43 11.40
N GLY A 76 -2.41 16.95 12.35
CA GLY A 76 -2.59 17.63 13.63
C GLY A 76 -3.34 16.78 14.64
N GLU A 77 -3.84 17.44 15.67
CA GLU A 77 -4.57 16.82 16.77
C GLU A 77 -5.93 17.53 16.98
N TRP A 78 -6.95 16.75 17.26
CA TRP A 78 -8.29 17.22 17.60
C TRP A 78 -8.84 16.42 18.80
N HIS A 79 -9.07 17.09 19.94
CA HIS A 79 -9.48 16.47 21.20
C HIS A 79 -8.60 15.27 21.61
N GLY A 80 -7.28 15.43 21.56
CA GLY A 80 -6.32 14.37 21.89
C GLY A 80 -6.22 13.26 20.82
N ARG A 81 -6.89 13.39 19.68
CA ARG A 81 -6.88 12.40 18.61
C ARG A 81 -6.15 12.94 17.39
N PRO A 82 -5.13 12.23 16.91
CA PRO A 82 -4.45 12.61 15.68
C PRO A 82 -5.40 12.56 14.48
N TYR A 83 -5.19 13.50 13.54
CA TYR A 83 -5.89 13.50 12.26
C TYR A 83 -4.93 13.78 11.10
N LEU A 84 -5.34 13.37 9.90
CA LEU A 84 -4.72 13.73 8.64
C LEU A 84 -5.79 14.28 7.70
N ALA A 85 -5.51 15.42 7.09
CA ALA A 85 -6.25 15.92 5.95
C ALA A 85 -5.54 15.49 4.66
N LEU A 86 -6.19 14.67 3.88
CA LEU A 86 -5.64 14.01 2.70
C LEU A 86 -6.34 14.49 1.42
N GLU A 87 -5.71 14.28 0.30
CA GLU A 87 -6.32 14.36 -1.02
C GLU A 87 -7.57 13.49 -1.08
N LEU A 88 -8.71 14.08 -1.46
CA LEU A 88 -9.94 13.31 -1.67
C LEU A 88 -9.88 12.65 -3.05
N LEU A 89 -9.70 11.35 -3.08
CA LEU A 89 -9.62 10.56 -4.30
C LEU A 89 -11.00 10.11 -4.77
N GLN A 90 -11.19 10.03 -6.09
CA GLN A 90 -12.37 9.44 -6.73
C GLN A 90 -11.94 8.15 -7.45
N GLY A 91 -12.54 7.03 -7.10
CA GLY A 91 -12.17 5.71 -7.62
C GLY A 91 -12.41 4.61 -6.60
N LYS A 92 -11.58 3.57 -6.64
CA LYS A 92 -11.68 2.40 -5.75
C LYS A 92 -10.30 1.95 -5.30
N THR A 93 -10.26 1.31 -4.15
CA THR A 93 -9.08 0.57 -3.70
C THR A 93 -8.90 -0.73 -4.50
N HIS A 94 -7.71 -1.31 -4.47
CA HIS A 94 -7.47 -2.53 -5.26
C HIS A 94 -8.13 -3.77 -4.66
N ASP A 95 -8.43 -3.81 -3.36
CA ASP A 95 -9.25 -4.88 -2.77
C ASP A 95 -10.72 -4.83 -3.28
N GLU A 96 -11.26 -3.65 -3.54
CA GLU A 96 -12.56 -3.50 -4.21
C GLU A 96 -12.52 -3.93 -5.69
N HIS A 97 -11.37 -3.77 -6.37
CA HIS A 97 -11.19 -4.24 -7.75
C HIS A 97 -11.01 -5.76 -7.82
N LEU A 98 -10.32 -6.38 -6.88
CA LEU A 98 -10.15 -7.84 -6.82
C LEU A 98 -11.47 -8.60 -6.80
N ALA A 99 -12.50 -8.02 -6.18
CA ALA A 99 -13.85 -8.60 -6.19
C ALA A 99 -14.46 -8.71 -7.61
N ALA A 100 -13.95 -7.95 -8.58
CA ALA A 100 -14.40 -7.98 -9.98
C ALA A 100 -13.56 -8.92 -10.87
N GLY A 101 -12.48 -9.50 -10.34
CA GLY A 101 -11.58 -10.43 -11.03
C GLY A 101 -10.23 -9.82 -11.44
N PRO A 102 -9.38 -10.60 -12.11
CA PRO A 102 -8.04 -10.19 -12.52
C PRO A 102 -8.03 -8.96 -13.43
N LEU A 103 -7.00 -8.12 -13.26
CA LEU A 103 -6.87 -6.89 -14.05
C LEU A 103 -6.20 -7.16 -15.43
N PRO A 104 -6.56 -6.37 -16.46
CA PRO A 104 -5.89 -6.41 -17.76
C PRO A 104 -4.39 -6.07 -17.64
N PHE A 105 -3.56 -6.65 -18.52
CA PHE A 105 -2.12 -6.45 -18.54
C PHE A 105 -1.69 -4.97 -18.57
N ALA A 106 -2.33 -4.17 -19.42
CA ALA A 106 -1.99 -2.75 -19.53
C ALA A 106 -2.18 -2.02 -18.18
N THR A 107 -3.32 -2.26 -17.52
CA THR A 107 -3.61 -1.71 -16.21
C THR A 107 -2.59 -2.20 -15.15
N LEU A 108 -2.22 -3.49 -15.19
CA LEU A 108 -1.20 -4.04 -14.27
C LEU A 108 0.16 -3.37 -14.44
N ILE A 109 0.57 -3.09 -15.68
CA ILE A 109 1.83 -2.41 -15.97
C ILE A 109 1.79 -0.96 -15.49
N ASP A 110 0.71 -0.23 -15.73
CA ASP A 110 0.56 1.15 -15.28
C ASP A 110 0.59 1.24 -13.74
N ILE A 111 -0.08 0.31 -13.06
CA ILE A 111 -0.01 0.18 -11.60
C ILE A 111 1.42 -0.14 -11.16
N ALA A 112 2.09 -1.09 -11.82
CA ALA A 112 3.44 -1.52 -11.47
C ALA A 112 4.46 -0.37 -11.57
N ILE A 113 4.40 0.40 -12.67
CA ILE A 113 5.26 1.56 -12.89
C ILE A 113 4.93 2.66 -11.88
N GLY A 114 3.65 2.97 -11.68
CA GLY A 114 3.23 4.03 -10.76
C GLY A 114 3.60 3.76 -9.30
N VAL A 115 3.35 2.53 -8.80
CA VAL A 115 3.68 2.17 -7.42
C VAL A 115 5.20 2.11 -7.21
N THR A 116 5.96 1.51 -8.15
CA THR A 116 7.42 1.48 -8.03
C THR A 116 8.05 2.86 -8.12
N SER A 117 7.46 3.80 -8.89
CA SER A 117 7.85 5.21 -8.89
C SER A 117 7.60 5.89 -7.53
N ALA A 118 6.44 5.63 -6.91
CA ALA A 118 6.13 6.12 -5.57
C ALA A 118 7.11 5.58 -4.53
N LEU A 119 7.40 4.27 -4.57
CA LEU A 119 8.36 3.63 -3.67
C LEU A 119 9.79 4.16 -3.88
N GLU A 120 10.21 4.42 -5.13
CA GLU A 120 11.51 5.04 -5.42
C GLU A 120 11.63 6.41 -4.72
N ALA A 121 10.61 7.25 -4.84
CA ALA A 121 10.58 8.58 -4.23
C ALA A 121 10.64 8.52 -2.69
N THR A 122 9.92 7.60 -2.06
CA THR A 122 9.91 7.46 -0.60
C THR A 122 11.18 6.82 -0.06
N HIS A 123 11.71 5.79 -0.72
CA HIS A 123 12.95 5.15 -0.31
C HIS A 123 14.15 6.10 -0.42
N ALA A 124 14.15 7.03 -1.39
CA ALA A 124 15.20 8.03 -1.54
C ALA A 124 15.33 8.96 -0.32
N ILE A 125 14.25 9.19 0.43
CA ILE A 125 14.24 9.97 1.67
C ILE A 125 14.24 9.08 2.94
N GLY A 126 14.52 7.77 2.78
CA GLY A 126 14.60 6.82 3.90
C GLY A 126 13.24 6.38 4.48
N VAL A 127 12.13 6.64 3.78
CA VAL A 127 10.79 6.22 4.21
C VAL A 127 10.44 4.88 3.57
N ILE A 128 10.14 3.88 4.41
CA ILE A 128 9.68 2.55 4.02
C ILE A 128 8.18 2.46 4.36
N HIS A 129 7.36 1.98 3.42
CA HIS A 129 5.90 1.93 3.58
C HIS A 129 5.44 0.88 4.60
N ARG A 130 5.96 -0.35 4.50
CA ARG A 130 5.79 -1.47 5.45
C ARG A 130 4.39 -2.10 5.51
N ASP A 131 3.41 -1.58 4.78
CA ASP A 131 2.03 -2.10 4.72
C ASP A 131 1.47 -2.02 3.30
N ILE A 132 2.28 -2.39 2.29
CA ILE A 132 1.81 -2.50 0.91
C ILE A 132 0.85 -3.69 0.81
N LYS A 133 -0.40 -3.39 0.44
CA LYS A 133 -1.50 -4.34 0.24
C LYS A 133 -2.58 -3.73 -0.64
N PRO A 134 -3.53 -4.48 -1.20
CA PRO A 134 -4.57 -3.96 -2.09
C PRO A 134 -5.38 -2.81 -1.50
N ALA A 135 -5.73 -2.87 -0.20
CA ALA A 135 -6.47 -1.81 0.49
C ALA A 135 -5.72 -0.46 0.59
N ASN A 136 -4.39 -0.46 0.43
CA ASN A 136 -3.56 0.74 0.48
C ASN A 136 -3.11 1.20 -0.92
N LEU A 137 -3.66 0.61 -1.97
CA LEU A 137 -3.47 1.02 -3.37
C LEU A 137 -4.81 1.43 -3.95
N PHE A 138 -4.90 2.66 -4.43
CA PHE A 138 -6.14 3.25 -4.94
C PHE A 138 -6.00 3.54 -6.43
N LEU A 139 -6.94 3.07 -7.24
CA LEU A 139 -7.04 3.39 -8.64
C LEU A 139 -8.09 4.47 -8.84
N THR A 140 -7.66 5.64 -9.31
CA THR A 140 -8.56 6.75 -9.58
C THR A 140 -9.41 6.49 -10.83
N VAL A 141 -10.52 7.21 -10.97
CA VAL A 141 -11.36 7.16 -12.19
C VAL A 141 -10.59 7.59 -13.45
N ALA A 142 -9.51 8.33 -13.29
CA ALA A 142 -8.59 8.71 -14.38
C ALA A 142 -7.57 7.62 -14.73
N GLY A 143 -7.61 6.44 -14.07
CA GLY A 143 -6.66 5.34 -14.28
C GLY A 143 -5.31 5.52 -13.58
N GLN A 144 -5.14 6.55 -12.74
CA GLN A 144 -3.91 6.77 -12.00
C GLN A 144 -3.91 5.98 -10.69
N VAL A 145 -2.83 5.22 -10.41
CA VAL A 145 -2.65 4.60 -9.11
C VAL A 145 -2.11 5.59 -8.08
N LYS A 146 -2.65 5.54 -6.88
CA LYS A 146 -2.20 6.29 -5.70
C LYS A 146 -1.91 5.33 -4.55
N VAL A 147 -0.72 5.45 -3.96
CA VAL A 147 -0.36 4.74 -2.73
C VAL A 147 -0.89 5.53 -1.53
N LEU A 148 -1.64 4.86 -0.66
CA LEU A 148 -2.24 5.41 0.54
C LEU A 148 -1.41 5.07 1.77
N ASP A 149 -1.61 5.82 2.87
CA ASP A 149 -1.19 5.46 4.24
C ASP A 149 0.30 5.12 4.42
N PHE A 150 1.21 5.94 3.87
CA PHE A 150 2.65 5.78 4.13
C PHE A 150 2.98 5.81 5.63
N GLY A 151 3.63 4.74 6.10
CA GLY A 151 4.25 4.69 7.43
C GLY A 151 3.32 4.60 8.63
N LEU A 152 2.02 4.90 8.51
CA LEU A 152 1.06 4.90 9.62
C LEU A 152 0.79 3.51 10.21
N ALA A 153 1.16 2.46 9.49
CA ALA A 153 0.82 1.07 9.84
C ALA A 153 1.71 0.43 10.91
N LYS A 154 2.90 0.95 11.20
CA LYS A 154 3.80 0.34 12.21
C LYS A 154 3.35 0.47 13.65
N ILE A 155 2.20 1.07 13.85
CA ILE A 155 1.60 1.26 15.16
C ILE A 155 1.09 -0.06 15.77
N ARG A 156 0.98 -1.14 15.01
CA ARG A 156 0.10 -2.27 15.37
C ARG A 156 0.73 -3.53 15.90
N MET A 157 2.04 -3.69 15.88
CA MET A 157 2.60 -4.90 16.48
C MET A 157 3.54 -4.57 17.64
N PRO A 158 3.19 -4.92 18.89
CA PRO A 158 4.23 -5.24 19.85
C PRO A 158 5.06 -6.33 19.18
N GLN A 159 6.33 -6.04 18.93
CA GLN A 159 7.30 -7.01 18.43
C GLN A 159 7.49 -8.10 19.51
N ARG A 160 6.58 -9.06 19.54
CA ARG A 160 6.87 -10.31 20.21
C ARG A 160 7.59 -11.15 19.14
N PRO A 161 8.89 -11.40 19.28
CA PRO A 161 9.61 -12.23 18.34
C PRO A 161 8.87 -13.58 18.29
N LEU A 162 8.42 -13.96 17.11
CA LEU A 162 8.05 -15.34 16.87
C LEU A 162 9.36 -16.11 17.00
N GLY A 163 9.41 -17.15 17.85
CA GLY A 163 10.61 -17.95 18.07
C GLY A 163 11.15 -18.56 16.77
N PRO A 164 12.35 -19.20 16.81
CA PRO A 164 12.98 -19.78 15.63
C PRO A 164 12.11 -20.81 14.87
N ASP A 165 11.07 -21.30 15.49
CA ASP A 165 10.04 -22.19 14.92
C ASP A 165 8.83 -21.45 14.34
N ALA A 166 8.99 -20.17 13.97
CA ALA A 166 7.90 -19.40 13.37
C ALA A 166 7.33 -20.13 12.14
N PRO A 167 6.00 -20.31 12.09
CA PRO A 167 5.38 -21.09 11.04
C PRO A 167 5.66 -20.47 9.66
N THR A 168 6.05 -21.31 8.70
CA THR A 168 6.09 -20.98 7.27
C THR A 168 4.71 -20.49 6.82
N MET A 169 4.64 -19.68 5.76
CA MET A 169 3.41 -19.11 5.17
C MET A 169 2.23 -20.12 5.08
N ALA A 170 2.52 -21.41 4.89
CA ALA A 170 1.53 -22.50 4.85
C ALA A 170 0.74 -22.70 6.18
N MET A 171 1.22 -22.22 7.32
CA MET A 171 0.56 -22.41 8.63
C MET A 171 -0.38 -21.26 9.02
N PHE A 172 -0.42 -20.16 8.25
CA PHE A 172 -1.33 -19.04 8.51
C PHE A 172 -2.71 -19.20 7.88
N THR A 173 -2.95 -20.30 7.16
CA THR A 173 -4.30 -20.68 6.72
C THR A 173 -5.03 -21.24 7.93
N THR A 174 -5.84 -20.42 8.60
CA THR A 174 -6.74 -20.92 9.65
C THR A 174 -7.70 -21.93 9.02
N SER A 175 -8.12 -22.93 9.81
CA SER A 175 -9.05 -24.02 9.44
C SER A 175 -10.42 -23.56 8.88
N ARG A 176 -10.60 -22.26 8.63
CA ARG A 176 -11.79 -21.62 8.07
C ARG A 176 -11.53 -20.70 6.88
N GLY A 177 -10.33 -20.72 6.27
CA GLY A 177 -10.05 -19.91 5.06
C GLY A 177 -10.02 -18.39 5.26
N LEU A 178 -10.11 -17.89 6.48
CA LEU A 178 -10.04 -16.46 6.78
C LEU A 178 -8.59 -16.09 7.12
N MET A 179 -7.86 -15.57 6.13
CA MET A 179 -6.59 -14.89 6.37
C MET A 179 -6.89 -13.50 6.94
N ILE A 180 -6.34 -13.18 8.11
CA ILE A 180 -6.59 -11.91 8.78
C ILE A 180 -5.68 -10.82 8.17
N GLY A 181 -6.22 -10.02 7.25
CA GLY A 181 -5.70 -8.70 6.89
C GLY A 181 -4.35 -8.66 6.15
N THR A 182 -3.29 -8.18 6.79
CA THR A 182 -2.00 -7.81 6.17
C THR A 182 -0.99 -8.96 6.04
N LEU A 183 -1.13 -10.05 6.81
CA LEU A 183 -0.16 -11.15 6.89
C LEU A 183 0.25 -11.75 5.53
N PRO A 184 -0.64 -11.97 4.56
CA PRO A 184 -0.31 -12.55 3.27
C PRO A 184 0.73 -11.76 2.46
N TYR A 185 0.79 -10.47 2.67
CA TYR A 185 1.67 -9.56 1.92
C TYR A 185 2.98 -9.26 2.64
N MET A 186 3.15 -9.73 3.89
CA MET A 186 4.37 -9.45 4.67
C MET A 186 5.57 -10.22 4.13
N SER A 187 6.68 -9.54 3.99
CA SER A 187 7.96 -10.18 3.72
C SER A 187 8.44 -11.03 4.91
N ILE A 188 9.34 -11.98 4.66
CA ILE A 188 9.82 -12.89 5.71
C ILE A 188 10.53 -12.12 6.84
N GLU A 189 11.27 -11.08 6.50
CA GLU A 189 11.92 -10.20 7.47
C GLU A 189 10.90 -9.41 8.31
N GLN A 190 9.74 -9.04 7.74
CA GLN A 190 8.64 -8.45 8.52
C GLN A 190 8.05 -9.45 9.51
N VAL A 191 7.79 -10.67 9.06
CA VAL A 191 7.26 -11.76 9.91
C VAL A 191 8.22 -12.07 11.04
N ARG A 192 9.54 -12.07 10.78
CA ARG A 192 10.59 -12.32 11.77
C ARG A 192 10.96 -11.12 12.64
N SER A 193 10.36 -9.96 12.39
CA SER A 193 10.73 -8.70 13.06
C SER A 193 12.21 -8.33 12.91
N GLU A 194 12.82 -8.68 11.79
CA GLU A 194 14.18 -8.33 11.41
C GLU A 194 14.27 -6.88 10.92
N PRO A 195 15.46 -6.28 10.81
CA PRO A 195 15.62 -4.95 10.22
C PRO A 195 15.05 -4.89 8.82
N LEU A 196 14.27 -3.84 8.53
CA LEU A 196 13.57 -3.65 7.26
C LEU A 196 14.24 -2.56 6.43
N ASP A 197 14.25 -2.78 5.11
CA ASP A 197 14.58 -1.77 4.11
C ASP A 197 13.54 -1.77 2.96
N GLY A 198 13.77 -0.98 1.91
CA GLY A 198 12.83 -0.83 0.79
C GLY A 198 12.52 -2.14 0.04
N ARG A 199 13.37 -3.16 0.16
CA ARG A 199 13.15 -4.48 -0.46
C ARG A 199 11.96 -5.23 0.14
N SER A 200 11.59 -4.90 1.38
CA SER A 200 10.36 -5.43 2.01
C SER A 200 9.11 -4.91 1.32
N ASP A 201 9.07 -3.62 0.95
CA ASP A 201 7.95 -3.06 0.19
C ASP A 201 7.86 -3.68 -1.21
N LEU A 202 9.02 -3.92 -1.86
CA LEU A 202 9.08 -4.58 -3.17
C LEU A 202 8.53 -6.00 -3.12
N TYR A 203 8.85 -6.76 -2.06
CA TYR A 203 8.25 -8.09 -1.85
C TYR A 203 6.74 -8.01 -1.72
N SER A 204 6.24 -7.16 -0.80
CA SER A 204 4.81 -6.99 -0.57
C SER A 204 4.08 -6.59 -1.85
N PHE A 205 4.68 -5.67 -2.62
CA PHE A 205 4.10 -5.24 -3.89
C PHE A 205 4.13 -6.34 -4.97
N GLY A 206 5.15 -7.18 -5.00
CA GLY A 206 5.19 -8.36 -5.87
C GLY A 206 4.05 -9.34 -5.60
N VAL A 207 3.71 -9.57 -4.32
CA VAL A 207 2.55 -10.38 -3.90
C VAL A 207 1.24 -9.73 -4.35
N VAL A 208 1.08 -8.42 -4.16
CA VAL A 208 -0.10 -7.68 -4.62
C VAL A 208 -0.28 -7.78 -6.13
N LEU A 209 0.79 -7.57 -6.91
CA LEU A 209 0.71 -7.67 -8.37
C LEU A 209 0.37 -9.08 -8.86
N TYR A 210 0.88 -10.12 -8.19
CA TYR A 210 0.50 -11.49 -8.48
C TYR A 210 -1.00 -11.69 -8.28
N GLU A 211 -1.54 -11.25 -7.14
CA GLU A 211 -2.96 -11.36 -6.83
C GLU A 211 -3.83 -10.55 -7.80
N LEU A 212 -3.45 -9.33 -8.15
CA LEU A 212 -4.15 -8.51 -9.14
C LEU A 212 -4.15 -9.15 -10.55
N ALA A 213 -3.11 -9.90 -10.90
CA ALA A 213 -2.97 -10.56 -12.19
C ALA A 213 -3.73 -11.89 -12.27
N THR A 214 -3.89 -12.60 -11.13
CA THR A 214 -4.44 -13.97 -11.09
C THR A 214 -5.77 -14.07 -10.37
N GLY A 215 -6.09 -13.12 -9.50
CA GLY A 215 -7.23 -13.18 -8.56
C GLY A 215 -6.93 -13.98 -7.30
N GLU A 216 -5.73 -14.55 -7.16
CA GLU A 216 -5.36 -15.42 -6.04
C GLU A 216 -4.00 -15.03 -5.45
N LEU A 217 -3.84 -15.26 -4.15
CA LEU A 217 -2.56 -15.10 -3.48
C LEU A 217 -1.55 -16.18 -3.91
N PRO A 218 -0.25 -15.84 -4.04
CA PRO A 218 0.76 -16.86 -4.34
C PRO A 218 0.87 -17.85 -3.19
N VAL A 219 0.78 -19.14 -3.51
CA VAL A 219 0.96 -20.25 -2.54
C VAL A 219 2.31 -20.92 -2.80
N GLN A 220 3.16 -20.94 -1.77
CA GLN A 220 4.48 -21.57 -1.87
C GLN A 220 4.35 -23.07 -2.16
N GLY A 221 5.02 -23.56 -3.21
CA GLY A 221 4.98 -24.96 -3.63
C GLY A 221 3.78 -25.37 -4.47
N ALA A 222 2.78 -24.48 -4.67
CA ALA A 222 1.71 -24.72 -5.62
C ALA A 222 2.15 -24.38 -7.06
N PRO A 223 1.52 -24.99 -8.09
CA PRO A 223 1.69 -24.55 -9.47
C PRO A 223 1.36 -23.05 -9.61
N GLN A 224 2.25 -22.30 -10.25
CA GLN A 224 1.96 -20.89 -10.50
C GLN A 224 0.84 -20.75 -11.52
N LEU A 225 -0.13 -19.89 -11.22
CA LEU A 225 -1.17 -19.52 -12.18
C LEU A 225 -0.56 -18.77 -13.38
N PRO A 226 -1.20 -18.85 -14.54
CA PRO A 226 -0.73 -18.15 -15.73
C PRO A 226 -0.62 -16.64 -15.48
N LEU A 227 0.57 -16.10 -15.64
CA LEU A 227 0.82 -14.67 -15.55
C LEU A 227 0.90 -14.06 -16.95
N PRO A 228 0.57 -12.77 -17.11
CA PRO A 228 0.77 -12.08 -18.36
C PRO A 228 2.23 -12.20 -18.84
N PRO A 229 2.46 -12.27 -20.17
CA PRO A 229 3.80 -12.45 -20.74
C PRO A 229 4.82 -11.42 -20.21
N GLY A 230 6.00 -11.89 -19.81
CA GLY A 230 7.08 -11.05 -19.28
C GLY A 230 6.98 -10.70 -17.79
N MET A 231 5.82 -10.81 -17.15
CA MET A 231 5.66 -10.48 -15.72
C MET A 231 6.23 -11.57 -14.80
N GLY A 232 6.14 -12.84 -15.17
CA GLY A 232 6.55 -13.95 -14.33
C GLY A 232 7.96 -13.80 -13.73
N PRO A 233 9.02 -13.60 -14.55
CA PRO A 233 10.38 -13.40 -14.05
C PRO A 233 10.53 -12.18 -13.12
N ILE A 234 9.78 -11.10 -13.39
CA ILE A 234 9.82 -9.88 -12.57
C ILE A 234 9.23 -10.17 -11.19
N LEU A 235 8.03 -10.75 -11.15
CA LEU A 235 7.35 -11.09 -9.90
C LEU A 235 8.12 -12.13 -9.08
N ALA A 236 8.69 -13.17 -9.73
CA ALA A 236 9.54 -14.16 -9.07
C ALA A 236 10.77 -13.51 -8.40
N LYS A 237 11.38 -12.52 -9.04
CA LYS A 237 12.49 -11.77 -8.46
C LYS A 237 12.03 -10.85 -7.32
N MET A 238 10.91 -10.17 -7.44
CA MET A 238 10.36 -9.33 -6.36
C MET A 238 10.05 -10.15 -5.10
N THR A 239 9.44 -11.33 -5.28
CA THR A 239 8.97 -12.20 -4.18
C THR A 239 9.99 -13.24 -3.73
N ALA A 240 11.26 -13.10 -4.11
CA ALA A 240 12.33 -13.97 -3.61
C ALA A 240 12.41 -13.91 -2.08
N VAL A 241 12.53 -15.08 -1.43
CA VAL A 241 12.59 -15.18 0.05
C VAL A 241 13.79 -14.40 0.59
N ASP A 242 14.98 -14.60 -0.01
CA ASP A 242 16.18 -13.86 0.32
C ASP A 242 16.14 -12.43 -0.25
N PRO A 243 16.16 -11.37 0.59
CA PRO A 243 16.18 -9.99 0.12
C PRO A 243 17.35 -9.67 -0.82
N ALA A 244 18.49 -10.36 -0.71
CA ALA A 244 19.64 -10.15 -1.60
C ALA A 244 19.36 -10.59 -3.04
N ARG A 245 18.40 -11.48 -3.25
CA ARG A 245 17.98 -11.99 -4.56
C ARG A 245 16.85 -11.16 -5.20
N ARG A 246 16.29 -10.19 -4.48
CA ARG A 246 15.26 -9.26 -5.00
C ARG A 246 15.90 -8.15 -5.85
N TYR A 247 15.06 -7.29 -6.44
CA TYR A 247 15.53 -5.98 -6.88
C TYR A 247 16.05 -5.20 -5.67
N GLN A 248 17.21 -4.55 -5.82
CA GLN A 248 17.84 -3.84 -4.70
C GLN A 248 17.24 -2.43 -4.52
N THR A 249 16.65 -1.89 -5.56
CA THR A 249 15.96 -0.59 -5.53
C THR A 249 14.62 -0.65 -6.23
N ALA A 250 13.71 0.25 -5.86
CA ALA A 250 12.42 0.40 -6.55
C ALA A 250 12.61 0.86 -8.00
N ARG A 251 13.67 1.63 -8.29
CA ARG A 251 14.09 2.02 -9.64
C ARG A 251 14.36 0.81 -10.53
N GLU A 252 15.16 -0.16 -10.06
CA GLU A 252 15.45 -1.38 -10.82
C GLU A 252 14.17 -2.17 -11.18
N ALA A 253 13.24 -2.26 -10.24
CA ALA A 253 11.95 -2.91 -10.45
C ALA A 253 11.09 -2.13 -11.48
N ARG A 254 11.04 -0.80 -11.36
CA ARG A 254 10.32 0.07 -12.32
C ARG A 254 10.85 -0.10 -13.74
N GLU A 255 12.17 -0.02 -13.93
CA GLU A 255 12.80 -0.21 -15.23
C GLU A 255 12.53 -1.61 -15.82
N ALA A 256 12.38 -2.64 -14.98
CA ALA A 256 12.02 -3.97 -15.45
C ALA A 256 10.58 -3.99 -16.01
N PHE A 257 9.63 -3.32 -15.37
CA PHE A 257 8.25 -3.18 -15.87
C PHE A 257 8.17 -2.32 -17.13
N GLU A 258 8.94 -1.23 -17.22
CA GLU A 258 9.02 -0.39 -18.43
C GLU A 258 9.54 -1.18 -19.64
N ARG A 259 10.57 -2.02 -19.43
CA ARG A 259 11.06 -2.95 -20.48
C ARG A 259 10.02 -4.00 -20.86
N CYS A 260 9.27 -4.53 -19.89
CA CYS A 260 8.20 -5.49 -20.14
C CYS A 260 7.10 -4.86 -21.01
N ALA A 261 6.69 -3.62 -20.73
CA ALA A 261 5.74 -2.84 -21.51
C ALA A 261 6.22 -2.62 -22.95
N SER A 262 7.47 -2.18 -23.13
CA SER A 262 8.07 -1.86 -24.44
C SER A 262 8.28 -3.10 -25.31
N GLY A 263 8.67 -4.23 -24.70
CA GLY A 263 8.87 -5.50 -25.41
C GLY A 263 7.59 -6.02 -26.05
N ARG A 264 6.44 -5.83 -25.40
CA ARG A 264 5.14 -6.25 -25.94
C ARG A 264 4.66 -5.35 -27.07
N ALA A 265 4.83 -4.04 -26.97
CA ALA A 265 4.49 -3.12 -28.06
C ALA A 265 5.20 -3.48 -29.36
N SER A 266 6.43 -4.00 -29.27
CA SER A 266 7.20 -4.47 -30.43
C SER A 266 6.71 -5.78 -31.02
N PHE A 267 6.08 -6.66 -30.22
CA PHE A 267 5.48 -7.92 -30.71
C PHE A 267 4.14 -7.69 -31.41
N GLU A 268 3.30 -6.82 -30.86
CA GLU A 268 1.98 -6.50 -31.47
C GLU A 268 2.12 -5.77 -32.82
N HIS A 269 3.16 -4.93 -32.98
CA HIS A 269 3.48 -4.26 -34.27
C HIS A 269 4.07 -5.19 -35.33
N ARG A 270 4.60 -6.37 -34.97
CA ARG A 270 5.13 -7.35 -35.91
C ARG A 270 4.09 -8.40 -36.32
N ALA A 271 2.95 -8.44 -35.64
CA ALA A 271 1.87 -9.40 -35.92
C ALA A 271 0.73 -8.81 -36.79
N LEU A 272 0.83 -7.54 -37.20
CA LEU A 272 0.00 -6.83 -38.17
C LEU A 272 0.75 -6.68 -39.51
#